data_ce383d5c33337078d7153f63d2324fa9
#
_entry.id   ce383d5c33337078d7153f63d2324fa9
#
_cell.length_a   1.000
_cell.length_b   1.000
_cell.length_c   1.000
_cell.angle_alpha   90.00
_cell.angle_beta   90.00
_cell.angle_gamma   90.00
#
_symmetry.space_group_name_H-M   'P 1'
#
loop_
_entity.id
_entity.type
_entity.pdbx_description
1 polymer ?
#
loop_
_entity_poly.entity_id
_entity_poly.type
_entity_poly.pdbx_seq_one_letter_code
_entity_poly.pdbx_strand_id
1 'polypeptide(L)'
;GMMMRNRTIGIILLLLTAISVSAQKAERDYIRKGNRAYKDSTYVNAEVNYRKAIDVNPKSAISMYNLGNTLMQQNKLQEAMEQFVAATKMEKDKGNLAQIYHNMGVILQSQKQFGPAIECYKNALRRNPADNESRYNLVLCQHQLKNNPQQDQQNDNKENKDGKDKNKEEDKNSSKKDKQENKDKKEDQQKQQQKQSQQNEENMSKENAEQLLNAAMQDEKDTQERIRKAMAKPRQRKLEKQW
;
A
#
# COMPACT_ATOMS: atom_id res chain seq x y z
N GLY A 1 -36.54 8.61 43.43
CA GLY A 1 -36.11 8.91 42.06
C GLY A 1 -34.64 8.61 41.79
N MET A 2 -33.69 8.96 42.68
CA MET A 2 -32.24 8.87 42.42
C MET A 2 -31.70 7.42 42.38
N MET A 3 -32.17 6.56 43.28
CA MET A 3 -31.80 5.13 43.29
C MET A 3 -32.24 4.35 42.06
N MET A 4 -33.43 4.63 41.53
CA MET A 4 -33.96 4.01 40.31
C MET A 4 -33.14 4.43 39.08
N ARG A 5 -32.80 5.72 39.00
CA ARG A 5 -31.96 6.26 37.92
C ARG A 5 -30.57 5.63 37.88
N ASN A 6 -29.96 5.43 39.03
CA ASN A 6 -28.64 4.78 39.10
C ASN A 6 -28.71 3.28 38.75
N ARG A 7 -29.77 2.58 39.08
CA ARG A 7 -30.01 1.18 38.67
C ARG A 7 -30.24 1.06 37.18
N THR A 8 -31.01 1.93 36.56
CA THR A 8 -31.24 1.95 35.10
C THR A 8 -29.95 2.25 34.34
N ILE A 9 -29.14 3.21 34.81
CA ILE A 9 -27.82 3.52 34.23
C ILE A 9 -26.89 2.30 34.32
N GLY A 10 -26.86 1.60 35.47
CA GLY A 10 -26.05 0.38 35.63
C GLY A 10 -26.43 -0.75 34.66
N ILE A 11 -27.75 -0.97 34.49
CA ILE A 11 -28.25 -1.98 33.54
C ILE A 11 -27.91 -1.61 32.09
N ILE A 12 -28.05 -0.35 31.69
CA ILE A 12 -27.69 0.12 30.35
C ILE A 12 -26.18 -0.06 30.10
N LEU A 13 -25.34 0.27 31.09
CA LEU A 13 -23.91 0.08 30.98
C LEU A 13 -23.52 -1.40 30.80
N LEU A 14 -24.19 -2.28 31.53
CA LEU A 14 -23.94 -3.73 31.46
C LEU A 14 -24.41 -4.31 30.13
N LEU A 15 -25.53 -3.83 29.57
CA LEU A 15 -25.98 -4.21 28.23
C LEU A 15 -25.02 -3.75 27.13
N LEU A 16 -24.48 -2.52 27.23
CA LEU A 16 -23.50 -2.00 26.27
C LEU A 16 -22.20 -2.81 26.27
N THR A 17 -21.72 -3.26 27.45
CA THR A 17 -20.54 -4.12 27.53
C THR A 17 -20.78 -5.49 26.93
N ALA A 18 -21.95 -6.09 27.13
CA ALA A 18 -22.30 -7.39 26.58
C ALA A 18 -22.36 -7.37 25.04
N ILE A 19 -22.89 -6.30 24.45
CA ILE A 19 -22.92 -6.11 22.99
C ILE A 19 -21.50 -6.02 22.44
N SER A 20 -20.60 -5.25 23.09
CA SER A 20 -19.21 -5.09 22.67
C SER A 20 -18.43 -6.41 22.68
N VAL A 21 -18.62 -7.25 23.69
CA VAL A 21 -17.97 -8.58 23.79
C VAL A 21 -18.45 -9.51 22.69
N SER A 22 -19.74 -9.50 22.38
CA SER A 22 -20.33 -10.32 21.32
C SER A 22 -19.82 -9.90 19.95
N ALA A 23 -19.70 -8.61 19.68
CA ALA A 23 -19.14 -8.09 18.44
C ALA A 23 -17.67 -8.48 18.26
N GLN A 24 -16.84 -8.36 19.30
CA GLN A 24 -15.44 -8.79 19.25
C GLN A 24 -15.27 -10.29 18.97
N LYS A 25 -16.17 -11.12 19.52
CA LYS A 25 -16.16 -12.57 19.23
C LYS A 25 -16.52 -12.84 17.77
N ALA A 26 -17.57 -12.19 17.26
CA ALA A 26 -18.02 -12.35 15.88
C ALA A 26 -16.92 -11.88 14.88
N GLU A 27 -16.28 -10.76 15.11
CA GLU A 27 -15.15 -10.27 14.32
C GLU A 27 -14.04 -11.32 14.25
N ARG A 28 -13.58 -11.82 15.39
CA ARG A 28 -12.52 -12.84 15.46
C ARG A 28 -12.90 -14.13 14.73
N ASP A 29 -14.15 -14.54 14.80
CA ASP A 29 -14.63 -15.74 14.13
C ASP A 29 -14.64 -15.56 12.61
N TYR A 30 -15.03 -14.39 12.10
CA TYR A 30 -14.93 -14.07 10.68
C TYR A 30 -13.47 -13.98 10.21
N ILE A 31 -12.57 -13.35 10.97
CA ILE A 31 -11.14 -13.31 10.66
C ILE A 31 -10.57 -14.73 10.55
N ARG A 32 -10.89 -15.62 11.50
CA ARG A 32 -10.42 -17.02 11.47
C ARG A 32 -10.92 -17.78 10.24
N LYS A 33 -12.20 -17.60 9.88
CA LYS A 33 -12.78 -18.19 8.67
C LYS A 33 -12.11 -17.64 7.41
N GLY A 34 -11.88 -16.33 7.35
CA GLY A 34 -11.15 -15.67 6.27
C GLY A 34 -9.72 -16.20 6.14
N ASN A 35 -8.98 -16.32 7.25
CA ASN A 35 -7.61 -16.84 7.27
C ASN A 35 -7.55 -18.30 6.78
N ARG A 36 -8.52 -19.13 7.15
CA ARG A 36 -8.62 -20.51 6.65
C ARG A 36 -8.86 -20.53 5.16
N ALA A 37 -9.86 -19.79 4.69
CA ALA A 37 -10.18 -19.69 3.26
C ALA A 37 -9.00 -19.15 2.44
N TYR A 38 -8.27 -18.15 2.96
CA TYR A 38 -7.06 -17.63 2.34
C TYR A 38 -5.97 -18.69 2.20
N LYS A 39 -5.71 -19.43 3.29
CA LYS A 39 -4.74 -20.54 3.30
C LYS A 39 -5.11 -21.63 2.29
N ASP A 40 -6.40 -21.92 2.15
CA ASP A 40 -6.94 -22.90 1.20
C ASP A 40 -7.06 -22.32 -0.23
N SER A 41 -6.50 -21.14 -0.50
CA SER A 41 -6.53 -20.40 -1.78
C SER A 41 -7.95 -20.14 -2.30
N THR A 42 -8.98 -20.23 -1.44
CA THR A 42 -10.37 -19.88 -1.76
C THR A 42 -10.61 -18.38 -1.52
N TYR A 43 -9.96 -17.54 -2.31
CA TYR A 43 -9.89 -16.09 -2.07
C TYR A 43 -11.23 -15.38 -2.06
N VAL A 44 -12.21 -15.83 -2.86
CA VAL A 44 -13.58 -15.27 -2.84
C VAL A 44 -14.23 -15.51 -1.46
N ASN A 45 -14.07 -16.69 -0.88
CA ASN A 45 -14.60 -16.98 0.45
C ASN A 45 -13.85 -16.23 1.54
N ALA A 46 -12.53 -16.03 1.38
CA ALA A 46 -11.74 -15.22 2.28
C ALA A 46 -12.23 -13.76 2.27
N GLU A 47 -12.43 -13.17 1.09
CA GLU A 47 -12.96 -11.83 0.90
C GLU A 47 -14.30 -11.64 1.62
N VAL A 48 -15.26 -12.56 1.41
CA VAL A 48 -16.58 -12.48 2.07
C VAL A 48 -16.45 -12.47 3.59
N ASN A 49 -15.56 -13.28 4.14
CA ASN A 49 -15.38 -13.35 5.60
C ASN A 49 -14.68 -12.10 6.15
N TYR A 50 -13.67 -11.56 5.49
CA TYR A 50 -13.01 -10.33 5.94
C TYR A 50 -13.93 -9.11 5.81
N ARG A 51 -14.77 -9.02 4.76
CA ARG A 51 -15.81 -7.97 4.67
C ARG A 51 -16.80 -8.06 5.83
N LYS A 52 -17.27 -9.25 6.18
CA LYS A 52 -18.12 -9.47 7.37
C LYS A 52 -17.42 -9.07 8.67
N ALA A 53 -16.12 -9.28 8.79
CA ALA A 53 -15.36 -8.85 9.96
C ALA A 53 -15.31 -7.31 10.03
N ILE A 54 -15.14 -6.62 8.89
CA ILE A 54 -15.16 -5.15 8.80
C ILE A 54 -16.56 -4.59 9.09
N ASP A 55 -17.62 -5.27 8.63
CA ASP A 55 -19.00 -4.87 8.94
C ASP A 55 -19.28 -4.90 10.46
N VAL A 56 -18.72 -5.89 11.16
CA VAL A 56 -18.81 -6.00 12.62
C VAL A 56 -17.92 -4.96 13.31
N ASN A 57 -16.71 -4.74 12.82
CA ASN A 57 -15.75 -3.77 13.34
C ASN A 57 -15.14 -2.93 12.22
N PRO A 58 -15.72 -1.76 11.90
CA PRO A 58 -15.22 -0.87 10.85
C PRO A 58 -13.83 -0.25 11.13
N LYS A 59 -13.24 -0.51 12.30
CA LYS A 59 -11.89 -0.07 12.68
C LYS A 59 -10.88 -1.19 12.74
N SER A 60 -11.23 -2.37 12.24
CA SER A 60 -10.36 -3.55 12.25
C SER A 60 -9.25 -3.43 11.21
N ALA A 61 -8.10 -2.88 11.60
CA ALA A 61 -6.92 -2.78 10.73
C ALA A 61 -6.48 -4.14 10.18
N ILE A 62 -6.52 -5.19 11.01
CA ILE A 62 -6.16 -6.56 10.60
C ILE A 62 -7.10 -7.10 9.53
N SER A 63 -8.41 -6.84 9.63
CA SER A 63 -9.38 -7.28 8.62
C SER A 63 -9.19 -6.56 7.30
N MET A 64 -8.93 -5.24 7.33
CA MET A 64 -8.61 -4.44 6.15
C MET A 64 -7.31 -4.91 5.48
N TYR A 65 -6.26 -5.16 6.26
CA TYR A 65 -4.99 -5.69 5.77
C TYR A 65 -5.16 -7.06 5.09
N ASN A 66 -5.85 -7.99 5.75
CA ASN A 66 -6.08 -9.32 5.21
C ASN A 66 -6.99 -9.29 3.97
N LEU A 67 -7.98 -8.40 3.95
CA LEU A 67 -8.81 -8.16 2.77
C LEU A 67 -7.96 -7.60 1.61
N GLY A 68 -7.09 -6.63 1.87
CA GLY A 68 -6.16 -6.10 0.87
C GLY A 68 -5.29 -7.19 0.26
N ASN A 69 -4.68 -8.05 1.09
CA ASN A 69 -3.90 -9.21 0.62
C ASN A 69 -4.75 -10.17 -0.24
N THR A 70 -5.98 -10.42 0.20
CA THR A 70 -6.92 -11.30 -0.52
C THR A 70 -7.29 -10.74 -1.89
N LEU A 71 -7.51 -9.44 -1.97
CA LEU A 71 -7.83 -8.74 -3.21
C LEU A 71 -6.63 -8.69 -4.16
N MET A 72 -5.39 -8.58 -3.64
CA MET A 72 -4.17 -8.74 -4.44
C MET A 72 -4.13 -10.11 -5.12
N GLN A 73 -4.42 -11.19 -4.39
CA GLN A 73 -4.45 -12.55 -4.95
C GLN A 73 -5.53 -12.72 -6.05
N GLN A 74 -6.57 -11.92 -6.01
CA GLN A 74 -7.62 -11.87 -7.03
C GLN A 74 -7.30 -10.87 -8.16
N ASN A 75 -6.14 -10.24 -8.16
CA ASN A 75 -5.76 -9.17 -9.09
C ASN A 75 -6.70 -7.95 -9.06
N LYS A 76 -7.41 -7.73 -7.94
CA LYS A 76 -8.25 -6.56 -7.68
C LYS A 76 -7.42 -5.45 -7.03
N LEU A 77 -6.41 -4.94 -7.77
CA LEU A 77 -5.35 -4.12 -7.19
C LEU A 77 -5.85 -2.77 -6.65
N GLN A 78 -6.83 -2.15 -7.31
CA GLN A 78 -7.40 -0.88 -6.88
C GLN A 78 -8.14 -1.03 -5.53
N GLU A 79 -9.01 -2.04 -5.42
CA GLU A 79 -9.71 -2.32 -4.17
C GLU A 79 -8.74 -2.70 -3.05
N ALA A 80 -7.67 -3.46 -3.37
CA ALA A 80 -6.62 -3.79 -2.42
C ALA A 80 -5.94 -2.54 -1.86
N MET A 81 -5.59 -1.58 -2.72
CA MET A 81 -4.99 -0.31 -2.34
C MET A 81 -5.91 0.48 -1.39
N GLU A 82 -7.21 0.55 -1.67
CA GLU A 82 -8.19 1.21 -0.80
C GLU A 82 -8.21 0.59 0.60
N GLN A 83 -8.17 -0.75 0.69
CA GLN A 83 -8.14 -1.44 1.97
C GLN A 83 -6.82 -1.19 2.73
N PHE A 84 -5.68 -1.18 2.06
CA PHE A 84 -4.41 -0.84 2.69
C PHE A 84 -4.37 0.61 3.18
N VAL A 85 -4.86 1.57 2.38
CA VAL A 85 -4.98 2.97 2.82
C VAL A 85 -5.89 3.10 4.04
N ALA A 86 -7.01 2.37 4.08
CA ALA A 86 -7.88 2.34 5.26
C ALA A 86 -7.16 1.73 6.47
N ALA A 87 -6.41 0.63 6.27
CA ALA A 87 -5.66 -0.03 7.33
C ALA A 87 -4.58 0.89 7.93
N THR A 88 -3.86 1.70 7.13
CA THR A 88 -2.84 2.62 7.65
C THR A 88 -3.40 3.65 8.62
N LYS A 89 -4.68 4.03 8.50
CA LYS A 89 -5.34 4.99 9.39
C LYS A 89 -5.70 4.38 10.74
N MET A 90 -5.89 3.07 10.80
CA MET A 90 -6.36 2.35 11.98
C MET A 90 -5.21 1.65 12.71
N GLU A 91 -4.16 1.24 12.01
CA GLU A 91 -3.02 0.51 12.56
C GLU A 91 -2.09 1.43 13.36
N LYS A 92 -1.59 0.93 14.48
CA LYS A 92 -0.65 1.66 15.35
C LYS A 92 0.69 0.94 15.51
N ASP A 93 0.71 -0.38 15.29
CA ASP A 93 1.94 -1.16 15.37
C ASP A 93 2.84 -0.85 14.17
N LYS A 94 4.12 -0.57 14.46
CA LYS A 94 5.09 -0.18 13.43
C LYS A 94 5.40 -1.34 12.47
N GLY A 95 5.45 -2.57 12.96
CA GLY A 95 5.72 -3.75 12.16
C GLY A 95 4.60 -4.01 11.16
N ASN A 96 3.36 -3.93 11.63
CA ASN A 96 2.18 -4.09 10.77
C ASN A 96 2.09 -2.95 9.73
N LEU A 97 2.35 -1.71 10.14
CA LEU A 97 2.41 -0.58 9.21
C LEU A 97 3.50 -0.77 8.15
N ALA A 98 4.65 -1.33 8.51
CA ALA A 98 5.71 -1.63 7.55
C ALA A 98 5.22 -2.60 6.48
N GLN A 99 4.53 -3.68 6.86
CA GLN A 99 3.97 -4.66 5.94
C GLN A 99 2.90 -4.06 5.03
N ILE A 100 2.02 -3.20 5.57
CA ILE A 100 1.01 -2.52 4.77
C ILE A 100 1.68 -1.64 3.70
N TYR A 101 2.65 -0.80 4.08
CA TYR A 101 3.37 0.04 3.13
C TYR A 101 4.17 -0.77 2.11
N HIS A 102 4.77 -1.89 2.52
CA HIS A 102 5.41 -2.81 1.60
C HIS A 102 4.44 -3.27 0.51
N ASN A 103 3.27 -3.79 0.89
CA ASN A 103 2.27 -4.30 -0.05
C ASN A 103 1.70 -3.21 -0.96
N MET A 104 1.50 -1.99 -0.45
CA MET A 104 1.16 -0.82 -1.28
C MET A 104 2.25 -0.55 -2.32
N GLY A 105 3.52 -0.62 -1.92
CA GLY A 105 4.67 -0.49 -2.82
C GLY A 105 4.66 -1.54 -3.92
N VAL A 106 4.38 -2.82 -3.59
CA VAL A 106 4.28 -3.92 -4.56
C VAL A 106 3.18 -3.67 -5.59
N ILE A 107 2.01 -3.20 -5.17
CA ILE A 107 0.92 -2.83 -6.10
C ILE A 107 1.38 -1.73 -7.05
N LEU A 108 1.91 -0.63 -6.52
CA LEU A 108 2.34 0.51 -7.33
C LEU A 108 3.48 0.14 -8.29
N GLN A 109 4.42 -0.67 -7.84
CA GLN A 109 5.50 -1.20 -8.67
C GLN A 109 4.96 -2.06 -9.82
N SER A 110 4.00 -2.94 -9.56
CA SER A 110 3.36 -3.77 -10.61
C SER A 110 2.62 -2.93 -11.65
N GLN A 111 2.12 -1.76 -11.25
CA GLN A 111 1.50 -0.77 -12.13
C GLN A 111 2.52 0.18 -12.78
N LYS A 112 3.81 -0.05 -12.55
CA LYS A 112 4.93 0.79 -13.02
C LYS A 112 4.89 2.24 -12.51
N GLN A 113 4.20 2.47 -11.41
CA GLN A 113 4.18 3.75 -10.68
C GLN A 113 5.37 3.81 -9.73
N PHE A 114 6.59 3.95 -10.29
CA PHE A 114 7.82 3.79 -9.53
C PHE A 114 8.05 4.89 -8.50
N GLY A 115 7.69 6.14 -8.78
CA GLY A 115 7.82 7.24 -7.82
C GLY A 115 7.00 7.01 -6.55
N PRO A 116 5.67 6.81 -6.64
CA PRO A 116 4.84 6.43 -5.51
C PRO A 116 5.26 5.13 -4.81
N ALA A 117 5.72 4.10 -5.55
CA ALA A 117 6.23 2.85 -4.98
C ALA A 117 7.46 3.10 -4.09
N ILE A 118 8.40 3.93 -4.53
CA ILE A 118 9.59 4.35 -3.77
C ILE A 118 9.18 4.95 -2.42
N GLU A 119 8.19 5.83 -2.40
CA GLU A 119 7.73 6.44 -1.14
C GLU A 119 7.07 5.42 -0.20
N CYS A 120 6.34 4.44 -0.74
CA CYS A 120 5.79 3.35 0.04
C CYS A 120 6.90 2.48 0.66
N TYR A 121 7.90 2.06 -0.10
CA TYR A 121 9.03 1.28 0.43
C TYR A 121 9.87 2.06 1.45
N LYS A 122 10.10 3.35 1.25
CA LYS A 122 10.73 4.21 2.26
C LYS A 122 9.92 4.25 3.56
N ASN A 123 8.59 4.32 3.44
CA ASN A 123 7.70 4.29 4.60
C ASN A 123 7.72 2.94 5.33
N ALA A 124 7.83 1.82 4.60
CA ALA A 124 8.03 0.50 5.18
C ALA A 124 9.35 0.44 5.95
N LEU A 125 10.46 0.87 5.34
CA LEU A 125 11.80 0.84 5.93
C LEU A 125 11.98 1.78 7.12
N ARG A 126 11.32 2.94 7.15
CA ARG A 126 11.30 3.82 8.34
C ARG A 126 10.69 3.13 9.56
N ARG A 127 9.83 2.16 9.36
CA ARG A 127 9.13 1.41 10.40
C ARG A 127 9.79 0.08 10.73
N ASN A 128 10.33 -0.59 9.73
CA ASN A 128 11.10 -1.81 9.85
C ASN A 128 12.39 -1.72 9.00
N PRO A 129 13.48 -1.19 9.54
CA PRO A 129 14.75 -1.07 8.82
C PRO A 129 15.38 -2.41 8.43
N ALA A 130 14.95 -3.52 9.02
CA ALA A 130 15.45 -4.87 8.72
C ALA A 130 14.74 -5.54 7.54
N ASP A 131 13.75 -4.88 6.93
CA ASP A 131 13.02 -5.41 5.78
C ASP A 131 13.87 -5.36 4.50
N ASN A 132 14.56 -6.47 4.23
CA ASN A 132 15.43 -6.60 3.07
C ASN A 132 14.63 -6.62 1.74
N GLU A 133 13.39 -7.10 1.76
CA GLU A 133 12.55 -7.15 0.57
C GLU A 133 12.11 -5.74 0.14
N SER A 134 11.64 -4.94 1.08
CA SER A 134 11.35 -3.52 0.80
C SER A 134 12.58 -2.75 0.35
N ARG A 135 13.76 -3.06 0.89
CA ARG A 135 15.02 -2.42 0.49
C ARG A 135 15.40 -2.79 -0.93
N TYR A 136 15.31 -4.06 -1.30
CA TYR A 136 15.56 -4.52 -2.65
C TYR A 136 14.60 -3.87 -3.65
N ASN A 137 13.30 -3.88 -3.36
CA ASN A 137 12.27 -3.30 -4.22
C ASN A 137 12.43 -1.77 -4.36
N LEU A 138 12.84 -1.09 -3.28
CA LEU A 138 13.17 0.34 -3.33
C LEU A 138 14.26 0.63 -4.36
N VAL A 139 15.38 -0.10 -4.29
CA VAL A 139 16.51 0.08 -5.22
C VAL A 139 16.08 -0.24 -6.65
N LEU A 140 15.33 -1.31 -6.85
CA LEU A 140 14.80 -1.68 -8.16
C LEU A 140 13.91 -0.58 -8.74
N CYS A 141 12.97 -0.04 -7.96
CA CYS A 141 12.11 1.06 -8.41
C CYS A 141 12.91 2.33 -8.72
N GLN A 142 13.93 2.67 -7.93
CA GLN A 142 14.82 3.81 -8.21
C GLN A 142 15.57 3.64 -9.53
N HIS A 143 16.05 2.44 -9.81
CA HIS A 143 16.73 2.12 -11.07
C HIS A 143 15.74 2.23 -12.26
N GLN A 144 14.54 1.69 -12.13
CA GLN A 144 13.51 1.77 -13.17
C GLN A 144 13.07 3.20 -13.45
N LEU A 145 12.88 4.01 -12.42
CA LEU A 145 12.52 5.42 -12.55
C LEU A 145 13.61 6.22 -13.26
N LYS A 146 14.88 5.97 -12.94
CA LYS A 146 16.04 6.62 -13.57
C LYS A 146 16.14 6.29 -15.07
N ASN A 147 15.84 5.04 -15.42
CA ASN A 147 15.95 4.58 -16.82
C ASN A 147 14.71 4.91 -17.66
N ASN A 148 13.56 5.13 -17.03
CA ASN A 148 12.27 5.40 -17.69
C ASN A 148 11.53 6.59 -17.04
N PRO A 149 12.09 7.80 -17.05
CA PRO A 149 11.51 8.94 -16.31
C PRO A 149 10.15 9.41 -16.83
N GLN A 150 9.75 9.01 -18.04
CA GLN A 150 8.47 9.42 -18.64
C GLN A 150 7.28 8.53 -18.21
N GLN A 151 7.53 7.41 -17.56
CA GLN A 151 6.49 6.43 -17.24
C GLN A 151 5.62 6.88 -16.06
N ASP A 152 6.18 7.58 -15.08
CA ASP A 152 5.42 8.14 -13.95
C ASP A 152 4.51 9.31 -14.37
N GLN A 153 4.93 10.14 -15.33
CA GLN A 153 4.14 11.28 -15.78
C GLN A 153 2.87 10.89 -16.58
N GLN A 154 2.83 9.70 -17.19
CA GLN A 154 1.65 9.23 -17.93
C GLN A 154 0.55 8.69 -17.01
N ASN A 155 0.88 8.26 -15.81
CA ASN A 155 -0.10 7.75 -14.86
C ASN A 155 -0.82 8.88 -14.10
N ASP A 156 -0.13 9.97 -13.75
CA ASP A 156 -0.75 11.16 -13.14
C ASP A 156 -1.83 11.80 -14.04
N ASN A 157 -1.70 11.65 -15.37
CA ASN A 157 -2.68 12.16 -16.33
C ASN A 157 -3.89 11.23 -16.54
N LYS A 158 -3.85 9.95 -16.11
CA LYS A 158 -5.00 9.04 -16.21
C LYS A 158 -5.97 9.15 -15.06
N GLU A 159 -5.50 9.40 -13.85
CA GLU A 159 -6.37 9.59 -12.68
C GLU A 159 -7.21 10.87 -12.75
N ASN A 160 -6.74 11.90 -13.50
CA ASN A 160 -7.49 13.15 -13.68
C ASN A 160 -8.52 13.14 -14.83
N LYS A 161 -8.64 12.05 -15.62
CA LYS A 161 -9.56 11.99 -16.76
C LYS A 161 -10.87 11.24 -16.51
N ASP A 162 -10.96 10.43 -15.47
CA ASP A 162 -12.19 9.69 -15.17
C ASP A 162 -13.25 10.50 -14.38
N GLY A 163 -12.99 11.78 -14.12
CA GLY A 163 -13.86 12.68 -13.36
C GLY A 163 -14.74 13.65 -14.16
N LYS A 164 -14.66 13.68 -15.48
CA LYS A 164 -15.53 14.57 -16.31
C LYS A 164 -15.72 13.97 -17.71
N ASP A 165 -16.86 13.39 -17.97
CA ASP A 165 -17.74 13.70 -19.07
C ASP A 165 -18.90 12.68 -19.16
N LYS A 166 -20.04 13.09 -18.59
CA LYS A 166 -21.35 12.74 -19.14
C LYS A 166 -21.89 14.02 -19.74
N ASN A 167 -21.83 14.13 -21.02
CA ASN A 167 -22.79 14.72 -22.00
C ASN A 167 -22.07 15.32 -23.19
N LYS A 168 -22.19 14.63 -24.34
CA LYS A 168 -22.66 15.20 -25.60
C LYS A 168 -22.60 14.12 -26.68
N GLU A 169 -23.78 13.69 -27.07
CA GLU A 169 -24.03 13.08 -28.37
C GLU A 169 -23.93 14.13 -29.48
N GLU A 170 -23.69 13.60 -30.69
CA GLU A 170 -23.76 14.19 -32.02
C GLU A 170 -22.52 14.87 -32.57
N ASP A 171 -21.70 14.21 -33.38
CA ASP A 171 -21.81 14.37 -34.83
C ASP A 171 -21.03 13.28 -35.57
N LYS A 172 -21.66 12.78 -36.67
CA LYS A 172 -21.16 11.69 -37.48
C LYS A 172 -20.35 12.21 -38.67
N ASN A 173 -19.34 11.42 -39.01
CA ASN A 173 -18.87 11.17 -40.33
C ASN A 173 -17.77 12.09 -40.90
N SER A 174 -16.54 11.66 -40.71
CA SER A 174 -15.47 11.57 -41.73
C SER A 174 -14.11 11.36 -41.03
N SER A 175 -13.52 10.23 -41.23
CA SER A 175 -12.09 9.90 -41.03
C SER A 175 -11.87 8.48 -40.54
N LYS A 176 -12.36 7.51 -41.31
CA LYS A 176 -12.04 6.09 -41.02
C LYS A 176 -10.66 5.64 -41.50
N LYS A 177 -9.96 6.43 -42.32
CA LYS A 177 -8.66 6.06 -42.88
C LYS A 177 -7.46 6.47 -41.99
N ASP A 178 -7.52 7.64 -41.35
CA ASP A 178 -6.40 8.12 -40.53
C ASP A 178 -6.31 7.52 -39.13
N LYS A 179 -7.40 6.88 -38.66
CA LYS A 179 -7.42 6.20 -37.35
C LYS A 179 -6.76 4.83 -37.34
N GLN A 180 -6.65 4.16 -38.48
CA GLN A 180 -6.05 2.83 -38.58
C GLN A 180 -4.51 2.93 -38.56
N GLU A 181 -3.96 3.84 -39.35
CA GLU A 181 -2.50 4.06 -39.40
C GLU A 181 -1.90 4.58 -38.08
N ASN A 182 -2.66 5.38 -37.32
CA ASN A 182 -2.24 5.84 -36.00
C ASN A 182 -2.38 4.78 -34.89
N LYS A 183 -3.24 3.80 -35.08
CA LYS A 183 -3.41 2.70 -34.12
C LYS A 183 -2.29 1.68 -34.26
N ASP A 184 -1.92 1.35 -35.49
CA ASP A 184 -0.84 0.41 -35.79
C ASP A 184 0.53 0.99 -35.37
N LYS A 185 0.77 2.29 -35.59
CA LYS A 185 1.98 2.98 -35.08
C LYS A 185 2.08 3.03 -33.55
N LYS A 186 0.92 3.14 -32.86
CA LYS A 186 0.90 3.10 -31.39
C LYS A 186 1.09 1.70 -30.83
N GLU A 187 0.53 0.68 -31.47
CA GLU A 187 0.74 -0.73 -31.07
C GLU A 187 2.17 -1.19 -31.32
N ASP A 188 2.80 -0.78 -32.43
CA ASP A 188 4.20 -1.10 -32.69
C ASP A 188 5.16 -0.38 -31.75
N GLN A 189 4.88 0.88 -31.39
CA GLN A 189 5.64 1.58 -30.37
C GLN A 189 5.47 0.98 -28.97
N GLN A 190 4.27 0.53 -28.61
CA GLN A 190 4.03 -0.18 -27.33
C GLN A 190 4.73 -1.55 -27.30
N LYS A 191 4.72 -2.31 -28.42
CA LYS A 191 5.42 -3.59 -28.53
C LYS A 191 6.93 -3.43 -28.50
N GLN A 192 7.47 -2.37 -29.11
CA GLN A 192 8.91 -2.06 -29.04
C GLN A 192 9.31 -1.62 -27.64
N GLN A 193 8.52 -0.79 -26.95
CA GLN A 193 8.78 -0.41 -25.57
C GLN A 193 8.68 -1.60 -24.60
N GLN A 194 7.72 -2.50 -24.80
CA GLN A 194 7.60 -3.73 -23.99
C GLN A 194 8.78 -4.68 -24.21
N LYS A 195 9.26 -4.84 -25.45
CA LYS A 195 10.46 -5.63 -25.74
C LYS A 195 11.72 -5.00 -25.16
N GLN A 196 11.84 -3.67 -25.19
CA GLN A 196 12.99 -2.96 -24.63
C GLN A 196 12.99 -2.98 -23.09
N SER A 197 11.81 -2.94 -22.44
CA SER A 197 11.71 -3.11 -20.98
C SER A 197 12.04 -4.55 -20.56
N GLN A 198 11.56 -5.56 -21.28
CA GLN A 198 11.88 -6.95 -21.00
C GLN A 198 13.38 -7.25 -21.22
N GLN A 199 13.99 -6.72 -22.26
CA GLN A 199 15.45 -6.84 -22.47
C GLN A 199 16.27 -6.12 -21.40
N ASN A 200 15.79 -4.99 -20.87
CA ASN A 200 16.45 -4.32 -19.75
C ASN A 200 16.27 -5.05 -18.41
N GLU A 201 15.16 -5.75 -18.22
CA GLU A 201 14.95 -6.62 -17.05
C GLU A 201 15.84 -7.87 -17.09
N GLU A 202 16.00 -8.47 -18.26
CA GLU A 202 16.88 -9.63 -18.46
C GLU A 202 18.38 -9.26 -18.40
N ASN A 203 18.75 -8.02 -18.78
CA ASN A 203 20.14 -7.56 -18.76
C ASN A 203 20.62 -7.03 -17.41
N MET A 204 19.75 -6.91 -16.42
CA MET A 204 20.18 -6.66 -15.05
C MET A 204 20.72 -7.97 -14.47
N SER A 205 22.02 -8.21 -14.66
CA SER A 205 22.65 -9.38 -14.10
C SER A 205 22.42 -9.40 -12.58
N LYS A 206 22.26 -10.59 -12.02
CA LYS A 206 22.11 -10.80 -10.58
C LYS A 206 23.19 -10.05 -9.79
N GLU A 207 24.36 -9.94 -10.36
CA GLU A 207 25.53 -9.24 -9.85
C GLU A 207 25.34 -7.70 -9.76
N ASN A 208 24.70 -7.08 -10.77
CA ASN A 208 24.36 -5.65 -10.72
C ASN A 208 23.28 -5.36 -9.67
N ALA A 209 22.31 -6.26 -9.51
CA ALA A 209 21.29 -6.14 -8.47
C ALA A 209 21.89 -6.26 -7.06
N GLU A 210 22.86 -7.17 -6.86
CA GLU A 210 23.58 -7.30 -5.59
C GLU A 210 24.47 -6.09 -5.31
N GLN A 211 25.15 -5.54 -6.32
CA GLN A 211 25.95 -4.32 -6.16
C GLN A 211 25.09 -3.11 -5.78
N LEU A 212 23.94 -2.93 -6.42
CA LEU A 212 23.00 -1.87 -6.09
C LEU A 212 22.41 -2.04 -4.67
N LEU A 213 22.10 -3.28 -4.30
CA LEU A 213 21.63 -3.61 -2.96
C LEU A 213 22.68 -3.29 -1.90
N ASN A 214 23.93 -3.68 -2.14
CA ASN A 214 25.06 -3.42 -1.23
C ASN A 214 25.33 -1.92 -1.08
N ALA A 215 25.27 -1.15 -2.17
CA ALA A 215 25.39 0.31 -2.13
C ALA A 215 24.29 0.95 -1.30
N ALA A 216 23.04 0.52 -1.50
CA ALA A 216 21.90 1.03 -0.72
C ALA A 216 21.99 0.64 0.76
N MET A 217 22.46 -0.55 1.08
CA MET A 217 22.72 -0.98 2.46
C MET A 217 23.83 -0.16 3.13
N GLN A 218 24.85 0.24 2.39
CA GLN A 218 25.92 1.08 2.91
C GLN A 218 25.43 2.50 3.20
N ASP A 219 24.67 3.10 2.28
CA ASP A 219 24.06 4.43 2.49
C ASP A 219 23.09 4.46 3.69
N GLU A 220 22.33 3.38 3.89
CA GLU A 220 21.43 3.24 5.03
C GLU A 220 22.24 3.15 6.35
N LYS A 221 23.32 2.35 6.35
CA LYS A 221 24.22 2.20 7.51
C LYS A 221 24.87 3.53 7.88
N ASP A 222 25.33 4.28 6.90
CA ASP A 222 25.94 5.60 7.10
C ASP A 222 24.91 6.60 7.64
N THR A 223 23.67 6.53 7.16
CA THR A 223 22.57 7.35 7.63
C THR A 223 22.21 7.01 9.08
N GLN A 224 22.10 5.74 9.43
CA GLN A 224 21.85 5.29 10.80
C GLN A 224 22.99 5.70 11.74
N GLU A 225 24.24 5.63 11.29
CA GLU A 225 25.39 6.07 12.07
C GLU A 225 25.37 7.58 12.32
N ARG A 226 24.99 8.40 11.31
CA ARG A 226 24.80 9.85 11.47
C ARG A 226 23.68 10.17 12.47
N ILE A 227 22.56 9.46 12.41
CA ILE A 227 21.44 9.61 13.34
C ILE A 227 21.90 9.24 14.77
N ARG A 228 22.60 8.11 14.92
CA ARG A 228 23.14 7.68 16.22
C ARG A 228 24.14 8.69 16.80
N LYS A 229 25.04 9.22 15.96
CA LYS A 229 25.99 10.29 16.38
C LYS A 229 25.27 11.59 16.75
N ALA A 230 24.21 11.96 16.04
CA ALA A 230 23.40 13.13 16.35
C ALA A 230 22.62 12.98 17.66
N MET A 231 22.10 11.77 17.95
CA MET A 231 21.40 11.45 19.20
C MET A 231 22.37 11.33 20.38
N ALA A 232 23.61 10.88 20.14
CA ALA A 232 24.64 10.73 21.18
C ALA A 232 25.28 12.05 21.62
N LYS A 233 25.10 13.15 20.88
CA LYS A 233 25.57 14.47 21.34
C LYS A 233 24.74 14.89 22.54
N PRO A 234 25.36 15.07 23.73
CA PRO A 234 24.63 15.52 24.89
C PRO A 234 24.03 16.89 24.60
N ARG A 235 22.71 17.04 24.83
CA ARG A 235 22.08 18.36 24.88
C ARG A 235 22.76 19.12 26.00
N GLN A 236 23.65 20.06 25.68
CA GLN A 236 24.12 21.06 26.63
C GLN A 236 22.88 21.87 27.05
N ARG A 237 22.31 21.51 28.20
CA ARG A 237 21.40 22.41 28.91
C ARG A 237 22.23 23.62 29.32
N LYS A 238 22.04 24.76 28.66
CA LYS A 238 22.38 26.05 29.23
C LYS A 238 21.55 26.20 30.50
N LEU A 239 22.18 25.97 31.63
CA LEU A 239 21.67 26.43 32.91
C LEU A 239 21.81 27.96 32.88
N GLU A 240 20.76 28.67 32.52
CA GLU A 240 20.67 30.09 32.85
C GLU A 240 20.55 30.19 34.36
N LYS A 241 21.63 30.71 34.97
CA LYS A 241 21.61 31.14 36.37
C LYS A 241 20.64 32.30 36.48
N GLN A 242 19.48 32.02 37.10
CA GLN A 242 18.65 33.09 37.63
C GLN A 242 19.22 33.46 39.00
N TRP A 243 19.68 34.69 39.12
CA TRP A 243 19.92 35.39 40.37
C TRP A 243 18.76 36.38 40.58
#